data_8bdf1cb071e72d400c96498ec1e0a635
#
_entry.id   8bdf1cb071e72d400c96498ec1e0a635
#
_cell.length_a   1.000
_cell.length_b   1.000
_cell.length_c   1.000
_cell.angle_alpha   90.00
_cell.angle_beta   90.00
_cell.angle_gamma   90.00
#
_symmetry.space_group_name_H-M   'P 1'
#
loop_
_entity.id
_entity.type
_entity.pdbx_description
1 polymer ?
#
loop_
_entity_poly.entity_id
_entity_poly.type
_entity_poly.pdbx_seq_one_letter_code
_entity_poly.pdbx_strand_id
1 'polypeptide(L)'
;MTRHYLAIILMLCCVTAFGQSSVDNLFFDMRASFHQEITPGNYESQIVGEHLNFQMLGHIAPNVDYRIRQRLNKQVFDPKNMFNATDFMYLNWQATEHWSFLFGKHAVLIGGYEYDAAPIDVYYYSQFCNNLYQGFTFGASATYTFTPGQNIVFQVCNSPLSEGIQSIYAYNFAWCGEFLPWWKTIWSVNFVEDRNKRMVNYIALGNHFQWDGLLFDVDFMNRSGFGQKKFLFSDYSIISKIIWSVGNWNICTKFGYEANDSGNVDSDGNAYDLVIAPGTEYFYAGAGLEWFPLGRDNFRLHAVWYGDNDLHLNNIDFGITWKIDVLGKWAGL
;
A
#
# COMPACT_ATOMS: atom_id res chain seq x y z
N MET A 1 -19.01 -27.05 7.45
CA MET A 1 -18.03 -26.54 8.41
C MET A 1 -16.76 -27.38 8.55
N THR A 2 -16.79 -28.69 8.50
CA THR A 2 -15.63 -29.61 8.72
C THR A 2 -14.54 -29.59 7.63
N ARG A 3 -14.84 -29.28 6.39
CA ARG A 3 -13.87 -29.31 5.27
C ARG A 3 -12.82 -28.19 5.29
N HIS A 4 -13.14 -27.04 5.87
CA HIS A 4 -12.23 -25.89 5.89
C HIS A 4 -11.20 -25.98 7.02
N TYR A 5 -11.57 -26.56 8.18
CA TYR A 5 -10.62 -26.85 9.25
C TYR A 5 -9.59 -27.90 8.82
N LEU A 6 -9.98 -28.85 7.97
CA LEU A 6 -9.08 -29.86 7.44
C LEU A 6 -8.00 -29.25 6.51
N ALA A 7 -8.36 -28.22 5.73
CA ALA A 7 -7.42 -27.52 4.85
C ALA A 7 -6.40 -26.68 5.64
N ILE A 8 -6.82 -26.04 6.71
CA ILE A 8 -5.93 -25.28 7.60
C ILE A 8 -5.02 -26.23 8.39
N ILE A 9 -5.53 -27.34 8.86
CA ILE A 9 -4.74 -28.38 9.55
C ILE A 9 -3.78 -29.06 8.58
N LEU A 10 -4.18 -29.33 7.33
CA LEU A 10 -3.29 -29.85 6.28
C LEU A 10 -2.21 -28.85 5.89
N MET A 11 -2.51 -27.54 5.81
CA MET A 11 -1.48 -26.51 5.62
C MET A 11 -0.48 -26.47 6.79
N LEU A 12 -0.95 -26.53 8.02
CA LEU A 12 -0.10 -26.60 9.22
C LEU A 12 0.70 -27.90 9.29
N CYS A 13 0.13 -29.03 8.86
CA CYS A 13 0.84 -30.33 8.84
C CYS A 13 1.84 -30.42 7.68
N CYS A 14 1.63 -29.79 6.53
CA CYS A 14 2.60 -29.76 5.44
C CYS A 14 3.88 -28.99 5.80
N VAL A 15 3.80 -28.04 6.72
CA VAL A 15 4.96 -27.29 7.23
C VAL A 15 5.94 -28.19 8.00
N THR A 16 5.48 -29.32 8.55
CA THR A 16 6.33 -30.25 9.32
C THR A 16 7.00 -31.33 8.47
N ALA A 17 6.63 -31.47 7.19
CA ALA A 17 7.10 -32.58 6.34
C ALA A 17 8.30 -32.24 5.45
N PHE A 18 8.64 -30.96 5.23
CA PHE A 18 9.78 -30.53 4.44
C PHE A 18 10.74 -29.72 5.30
N GLY A 19 11.93 -30.24 5.49
CA GLY A 19 12.98 -29.80 6.41
C GLY A 19 13.11 -28.31 6.63
N GLN A 20 13.23 -27.95 7.91
CA GLN A 20 13.63 -26.64 8.45
C GLN A 20 12.85 -25.40 7.93
N SER A 21 11.55 -25.49 7.72
CA SER A 21 10.75 -24.29 7.60
C SER A 21 10.69 -23.55 8.94
N SER A 22 10.99 -22.27 8.94
CA SER A 22 10.93 -21.43 10.14
C SER A 22 9.80 -20.42 10.06
N VAL A 23 9.22 -20.08 11.20
CA VAL A 23 8.46 -18.85 11.39
C VAL A 23 9.39 -17.89 12.11
N ASP A 24 9.80 -16.83 11.43
CA ASP A 24 10.73 -15.86 11.98
C ASP A 24 10.02 -14.75 12.73
N ASN A 25 8.88 -14.31 12.22
CA ASN A 25 8.04 -13.30 12.83
C ASN A 25 6.57 -13.70 12.74
N LEU A 26 5.86 -13.52 13.83
CA LEU A 26 4.42 -13.75 13.94
C LEU A 26 3.83 -12.65 14.81
N PHE A 27 3.01 -11.78 14.24
CA PHE A 27 2.47 -10.66 14.98
C PHE A 27 1.08 -10.23 14.53
N PHE A 28 0.40 -9.53 15.45
CA PHE A 28 -0.80 -8.76 15.17
C PHE A 28 -0.46 -7.28 15.24
N ASP A 29 -0.99 -6.51 14.31
CA ASP A 29 -0.98 -5.05 14.33
C ASP A 29 -2.42 -4.52 14.29
N MET A 30 -2.68 -3.52 15.13
CA MET A 30 -4.03 -3.03 15.40
C MET A 30 -4.04 -1.52 15.53
N ARG A 31 -5.08 -0.87 15.00
CA ARG A 31 -5.37 0.55 15.20
C ARG A 31 -6.85 0.76 15.49
N ALA A 32 -7.15 1.53 16.52
CA ALA A 32 -8.49 1.99 16.85
C ALA A 32 -8.46 3.48 17.18
N SER A 33 -9.48 4.22 16.75
CA SER A 33 -9.56 5.66 16.92
C SER A 33 -10.96 6.12 17.30
N PHE A 34 -11.03 7.23 18.01
CA PHE A 34 -12.18 8.11 18.00
C PHE A 34 -12.08 8.99 16.76
N HIS A 35 -13.00 8.80 15.84
CA HIS A 35 -13.09 9.49 14.58
C HIS A 35 -14.20 10.52 14.63
N GLN A 36 -13.93 11.74 14.19
CA GLN A 36 -14.87 12.84 14.11
C GLN A 36 -14.82 13.44 12.72
N GLU A 37 -15.94 13.37 12.01
CA GLU A 37 -16.12 13.91 10.67
C GLU A 37 -17.01 15.16 10.72
N ILE A 38 -16.54 16.24 10.11
CA ILE A 38 -17.23 17.51 10.03
C ILE A 38 -17.30 17.92 8.56
N THR A 39 -18.51 17.95 8.01
CA THR A 39 -18.81 18.47 6.68
C THR A 39 -19.86 19.59 6.78
N PRO A 40 -20.06 20.43 5.75
CA PRO A 40 -21.09 21.46 5.79
C PRO A 40 -22.48 20.88 6.07
N GLY A 41 -23.01 21.20 7.24
CA GLY A 41 -24.35 20.75 7.67
C GLY A 41 -24.42 19.36 8.28
N ASN A 42 -23.30 18.65 8.40
CA ASN A 42 -23.25 17.34 9.05
C ASN A 42 -22.08 17.23 10.04
N TYR A 43 -22.32 16.53 11.13
CA TYR A 43 -21.33 16.22 12.16
C TYR A 43 -21.55 14.78 12.63
N GLU A 44 -20.53 13.96 12.44
CA GLU A 44 -20.55 12.57 12.86
C GLU A 44 -19.34 12.25 13.75
N SER A 45 -19.53 11.40 14.74
CA SER A 45 -18.45 10.91 15.56
C SER A 45 -18.69 9.47 15.97
N GLN A 46 -17.61 8.69 16.02
CA GLN A 46 -17.65 7.29 16.41
C GLN A 46 -16.31 6.78 16.91
N ILE A 47 -16.34 5.69 17.67
CA ILE A 47 -15.13 4.91 17.97
C ILE A 47 -15.09 3.76 16.98
N VAL A 48 -13.99 3.64 16.23
CA VAL A 48 -13.82 2.64 15.17
C VAL A 48 -12.56 1.80 15.37
N GLY A 49 -12.64 0.52 15.04
CA GLY A 49 -11.49 -0.33 14.80
C GLY A 49 -11.10 -0.22 13.33
N GLU A 50 -9.98 0.43 13.02
CA GLU A 50 -9.57 0.72 11.65
C GLU A 50 -8.77 -0.42 11.03
N HIS A 51 -7.83 -0.97 11.79
CA HIS A 51 -6.94 -2.04 11.35
C HIS A 51 -6.87 -3.16 12.38
N LEU A 52 -6.92 -4.36 11.89
CA LEU A 52 -6.60 -5.58 12.63
C LEU A 52 -6.01 -6.57 11.64
N ASN A 53 -4.70 -6.73 11.66
CA ASN A 53 -3.98 -7.60 10.75
C ASN A 53 -3.23 -8.68 11.53
N PHE A 54 -3.18 -9.86 10.94
CA PHE A 54 -2.29 -10.95 11.31
C PHE A 54 -1.19 -11.04 10.26
N GLN A 55 0.07 -11.14 10.69
CA GLN A 55 1.20 -11.31 9.79
C GLN A 55 2.10 -12.45 10.24
N MET A 56 2.54 -13.24 9.26
CA MET A 56 3.50 -14.32 9.43
C MET A 56 4.57 -14.23 8.34
N LEU A 57 5.83 -14.24 8.73
CA LEU A 57 6.99 -14.25 7.85
C LEU A 57 7.92 -15.38 8.27
N GLY A 58 8.61 -15.98 7.31
CA GLY A 58 9.58 -17.02 7.57
C GLY A 58 10.22 -17.57 6.30
N HIS A 59 10.90 -18.71 6.44
CA HIS A 59 11.60 -19.38 5.38
C HIS A 59 11.10 -20.81 5.22
N ILE A 60 10.97 -21.29 3.99
CA ILE A 60 10.75 -22.70 3.69
C ILE A 60 12.05 -23.40 3.24
N ALA A 61 13.04 -22.60 2.82
CA ALA A 61 14.41 -23.01 2.51
C ALA A 61 15.35 -21.81 2.73
N PRO A 62 16.68 -21.99 2.79
CA PRO A 62 17.63 -20.88 3.02
C PRO A 62 17.53 -19.72 2.02
N ASN A 63 17.00 -19.96 0.83
CA ASN A 63 16.84 -18.98 -0.23
C ASN A 63 15.39 -18.80 -0.68
N VAL A 64 14.41 -19.27 0.11
CA VAL A 64 12.98 -19.13 -0.19
C VAL A 64 12.24 -18.64 1.02
N ASP A 65 11.85 -17.37 0.98
CA ASP A 65 11.09 -16.69 2.00
C ASP A 65 9.59 -16.77 1.69
N TYR A 66 8.77 -16.64 2.71
CA TYR A 66 7.33 -16.47 2.55
C TYR A 66 6.81 -15.36 3.42
N ARG A 67 5.69 -14.75 2.98
CA ARG A 67 4.93 -13.80 3.77
C ARG A 67 3.44 -14.03 3.59
N ILE A 68 2.72 -14.00 4.72
CA ILE A 68 1.26 -14.00 4.77
C ILE A 68 0.83 -12.78 5.60
N ARG A 69 -0.06 -11.96 5.06
CA ARG A 69 -0.76 -10.90 5.80
C ARG A 69 -2.26 -11.01 5.56
N GLN A 70 -2.99 -11.21 6.63
CA GLN A 70 -4.43 -11.38 6.63
C GLN A 70 -5.08 -10.23 7.40
N ARG A 71 -6.03 -9.52 6.78
CA ARG A 71 -6.89 -8.56 7.48
C ARG A 71 -7.99 -9.32 8.19
N LEU A 72 -8.09 -9.16 9.50
CA LEU A 72 -9.11 -9.81 10.32
C LEU A 72 -10.37 -8.95 10.49
N ASN A 73 -10.29 -7.65 10.18
CA ASN A 73 -11.43 -6.72 10.16
C ASN A 73 -12.20 -6.73 8.82
N LYS A 74 -11.85 -7.63 7.89
CA LYS A 74 -12.62 -7.93 6.68
C LYS A 74 -13.19 -9.34 6.75
N GLN A 75 -14.21 -9.62 5.94
CA GLN A 75 -14.78 -10.96 5.83
C GLN A 75 -13.71 -11.93 5.30
N VAL A 76 -13.18 -12.77 6.18
CA VAL A 76 -12.08 -13.70 5.89
C VAL A 76 -12.55 -14.89 5.05
N PHE A 77 -13.81 -15.31 5.21
CA PHE A 77 -14.40 -16.46 4.53
C PHE A 77 -15.51 -16.04 3.56
N ASP A 78 -15.12 -15.29 2.52
CA ASP A 78 -16.02 -15.02 1.40
C ASP A 78 -15.92 -16.16 0.38
N PRO A 79 -17.00 -16.97 0.16
CA PRO A 79 -16.96 -18.08 -0.78
C PRO A 79 -16.77 -17.64 -2.23
N LYS A 80 -17.04 -16.36 -2.55
CA LYS A 80 -16.83 -15.78 -3.90
C LYS A 80 -15.43 -15.24 -4.08
N ASN A 81 -14.78 -14.81 -3.00
CA ASN A 81 -13.43 -14.26 -3.04
C ASN A 81 -12.67 -14.62 -1.76
N MET A 82 -12.16 -15.84 -1.70
CA MET A 82 -11.45 -16.39 -0.53
C MET A 82 -10.24 -15.56 -0.08
N PHE A 83 -9.68 -14.76 -0.99
CA PHE A 83 -8.48 -13.97 -0.72
C PHE A 83 -8.76 -12.46 -0.58
N ASN A 84 -10.03 -12.07 -0.47
CA ASN A 84 -10.38 -10.65 -0.36
C ASN A 84 -9.74 -9.96 0.86
N ALA A 85 -9.65 -10.69 1.98
CA ALA A 85 -9.04 -10.21 3.21
C ALA A 85 -7.52 -10.50 3.31
N THR A 86 -6.91 -11.13 2.31
CA THR A 86 -5.49 -11.44 2.26
C THR A 86 -4.76 -10.38 1.46
N ASP A 87 -3.83 -9.66 2.05
CA ASP A 87 -2.99 -8.70 1.33
C ASP A 87 -1.75 -9.37 0.75
N PHE A 88 -1.03 -10.11 1.56
CA PHE A 88 0.14 -10.87 1.13
C PHE A 88 -0.07 -12.37 1.32
N MET A 89 0.28 -13.13 0.30
CA MET A 89 0.44 -14.58 0.33
C MET A 89 1.38 -14.95 -0.81
N TYR A 90 2.67 -14.87 -0.55
CA TYR A 90 3.68 -15.09 -1.58
C TYR A 90 4.87 -15.88 -1.09
N LEU A 91 5.58 -16.46 -2.06
CA LEU A 91 6.94 -16.98 -1.93
C LEU A 91 7.88 -16.05 -2.67
N ASN A 92 9.05 -15.80 -2.09
CA ASN A 92 10.14 -15.07 -2.71
C ASN A 92 11.38 -16.00 -2.78
N TRP A 93 11.81 -16.31 -3.98
CA TRP A 93 12.95 -17.18 -4.23
C TRP A 93 14.16 -16.36 -4.67
N GLN A 94 15.21 -16.34 -3.84
CA GLN A 94 16.52 -15.79 -4.19
C GLN A 94 17.27 -16.82 -5.02
N ALA A 95 17.18 -16.73 -6.35
CA ALA A 95 17.76 -17.71 -7.27
C ALA A 95 19.28 -17.55 -7.39
N THR A 96 19.78 -16.30 -7.36
CA THR A 96 21.22 -15.95 -7.37
C THR A 96 21.45 -14.71 -6.52
N GLU A 97 22.69 -14.25 -6.38
CA GLU A 97 23.02 -12.98 -5.70
C GLU A 97 22.33 -11.76 -6.34
N HIS A 98 22.02 -11.82 -7.63
CA HIS A 98 21.42 -10.73 -8.39
C HIS A 98 19.93 -10.93 -8.69
N TRP A 99 19.44 -12.17 -8.77
CA TRP A 99 18.08 -12.45 -9.19
C TRP A 99 17.22 -13.00 -8.06
N SER A 100 16.06 -12.38 -7.85
CA SER A 100 14.98 -12.94 -7.05
C SER A 100 13.66 -12.97 -7.82
N PHE A 101 12.81 -13.94 -7.49
CA PHE A 101 11.51 -14.15 -8.11
C PHE A 101 10.44 -14.29 -7.03
N LEU A 102 9.38 -13.49 -7.14
CA LEU A 102 8.27 -13.51 -6.22
C LEU A 102 7.03 -14.04 -6.95
N PHE A 103 6.31 -14.94 -6.29
CA PHE A 103 5.10 -15.57 -6.81
C PHE A 103 4.00 -15.57 -5.77
N GLY A 104 2.80 -15.16 -6.12
CA GLY A 104 1.64 -15.17 -5.25
C GLY A 104 0.90 -13.84 -5.20
N LYS A 105 0.16 -13.62 -4.11
CA LYS A 105 -0.56 -12.37 -3.90
C LYS A 105 0.35 -11.35 -3.22
N HIS A 106 0.55 -10.20 -3.84
CA HIS A 106 1.39 -9.12 -3.33
C HIS A 106 0.92 -7.76 -3.85
N ALA A 107 1.55 -6.68 -3.38
CA ALA A 107 1.23 -5.34 -3.84
C ALA A 107 1.47 -5.19 -5.34
N VAL A 108 0.57 -4.52 -6.03
CA VAL A 108 0.81 -4.08 -7.41
C VAL A 108 1.96 -3.09 -7.38
N LEU A 109 2.95 -3.29 -8.23
CA LEU A 109 4.16 -2.48 -8.26
C LEU A 109 3.89 -1.13 -8.94
N ILE A 110 3.37 -0.18 -8.20
CA ILE A 110 3.23 1.21 -8.62
C ILE A 110 4.17 2.03 -7.75
N GLY A 111 4.97 2.91 -8.36
CA GLY A 111 5.91 3.76 -7.64
C GLY A 111 5.21 4.73 -6.70
N GLY A 112 5.95 5.22 -5.70
CA GLY A 112 5.44 6.15 -4.70
C GLY A 112 5.52 5.60 -3.29
N TYR A 113 5.87 6.45 -2.36
CA TYR A 113 6.05 6.09 -0.95
C TYR A 113 4.73 6.06 -0.17
N GLU A 114 3.70 6.81 -0.63
CA GLU A 114 2.37 6.64 -0.04
C GLU A 114 1.79 5.27 -0.36
N TYR A 115 1.93 4.84 -1.62
CA TYR A 115 1.40 3.57 -2.08
C TYR A 115 2.13 2.37 -1.45
N ASP A 116 3.45 2.49 -1.24
CA ASP A 116 4.28 1.46 -0.59
C ASP A 116 4.11 1.43 0.94
N ALA A 117 3.56 2.48 1.54
CA ALA A 117 3.36 2.56 2.99
C ALA A 117 2.44 1.47 3.53
N ALA A 118 2.75 0.97 4.72
CA ALA A 118 1.85 0.05 5.40
C ALA A 118 0.52 0.76 5.73
N PRO A 119 -0.64 0.16 5.43
CA PRO A 119 -1.94 0.81 5.68
C PRO A 119 -2.15 1.30 7.11
N ILE A 120 -1.55 0.63 8.08
CA ILE A 120 -1.64 1.02 9.50
C ILE A 120 -0.89 2.32 9.81
N ASP A 121 0.02 2.76 8.93
CA ASP A 121 0.83 3.98 9.07
C ASP A 121 0.30 5.15 8.25
N VAL A 122 -0.84 4.95 7.56
CA VAL A 122 -1.51 5.99 6.78
C VAL A 122 -2.83 6.35 7.42
N TYR A 123 -2.99 7.59 7.85
CA TYR A 123 -4.25 8.09 8.44
C TYR A 123 -5.22 8.59 7.38
N TYR A 124 -4.70 9.10 6.28
CA TYR A 124 -5.48 9.62 5.17
C TYR A 124 -4.79 9.29 3.84
N TYR A 125 -5.54 8.72 2.91
CA TYR A 125 -5.04 8.36 1.58
C TYR A 125 -5.40 9.42 0.53
N SER A 126 -4.56 9.56 -0.49
CA SER A 126 -4.90 10.23 -1.73
C SER A 126 -6.10 9.55 -2.41
N GLN A 127 -6.79 10.27 -3.28
CA GLN A 127 -7.82 9.67 -4.14
C GLN A 127 -7.23 8.56 -5.02
N PHE A 128 -5.99 8.74 -5.46
CA PHE A 128 -5.28 7.70 -6.21
C PHE A 128 -5.24 6.37 -5.45
N CYS A 129 -4.80 6.37 -4.19
CA CYS A 129 -4.74 5.15 -3.39
C CYS A 129 -6.11 4.62 -2.98
N ASN A 130 -7.08 5.51 -2.71
CA ASN A 130 -8.43 5.11 -2.32
C ASN A 130 -9.24 4.49 -3.45
N ASN A 131 -9.07 4.98 -4.68
CA ASN A 131 -9.90 4.58 -5.81
C ASN A 131 -9.31 3.44 -6.63
N LEU A 132 -8.11 2.95 -6.29
CA LEU A 132 -7.62 1.68 -6.80
C LEU A 132 -8.46 0.54 -6.23
N TYR A 133 -9.14 -0.21 -7.10
CA TYR A 133 -10.03 -1.31 -6.69
C TYR A 133 -9.30 -2.38 -5.87
N GLN A 134 -8.09 -2.75 -6.28
CA GLN A 134 -7.26 -3.72 -5.57
C GLN A 134 -5.78 -3.33 -5.60
N GLY A 135 -5.24 -2.88 -4.47
CA GLY A 135 -3.81 -2.65 -4.32
C GLY A 135 -2.97 -3.93 -4.17
N PHE A 136 -3.59 -5.09 -3.93
CA PHE A 136 -2.92 -6.40 -3.76
C PHE A 136 -3.56 -7.43 -4.67
N THR A 137 -2.77 -8.00 -5.60
CA THR A 137 -3.26 -8.94 -6.61
C THR A 137 -2.34 -10.15 -6.76
N PHE A 138 -2.83 -11.22 -7.39
CA PHE A 138 -2.00 -12.35 -7.75
C PHE A 138 -1.14 -12.04 -8.97
N GLY A 139 0.13 -12.44 -8.89
CA GLY A 139 1.08 -12.22 -9.97
C GLY A 139 2.44 -12.84 -9.70
N ALA A 140 3.38 -12.45 -10.54
CA ALA A 140 4.79 -12.79 -10.42
C ALA A 140 5.65 -11.56 -10.64
N SER A 141 6.77 -11.47 -9.94
CA SER A 141 7.77 -10.41 -10.12
C SER A 141 9.16 -11.04 -10.26
N ALA A 142 9.98 -10.42 -11.10
CA ALA A 142 11.41 -10.69 -11.21
C ALA A 142 12.17 -9.42 -10.83
N THR A 143 13.09 -9.54 -9.89
CA THR A 143 13.95 -8.44 -9.42
C THR A 143 15.38 -8.73 -9.82
N TYR A 144 16.02 -7.75 -10.44
CA TYR A 144 17.46 -7.75 -10.69
C TYR A 144 18.15 -6.68 -9.86
N THR A 145 19.10 -7.11 -9.01
CA THR A 145 19.92 -6.24 -8.17
C THR A 145 21.27 -6.02 -8.83
N PHE A 146 21.55 -4.80 -9.25
CA PHE A 146 22.85 -4.45 -9.85
C PHE A 146 23.94 -4.33 -8.79
N THR A 147 23.62 -3.56 -7.75
CA THR A 147 24.43 -3.29 -6.58
C THR A 147 23.50 -3.13 -5.38
N PRO A 148 24.00 -3.24 -4.15
CA PRO A 148 23.18 -2.93 -2.97
C PRO A 148 22.48 -1.59 -3.11
N GLY A 149 21.18 -1.57 -2.90
CA GLY A 149 20.34 -0.36 -3.02
C GLY A 149 19.91 0.00 -4.46
N GLN A 150 20.23 -0.81 -5.48
CA GLN A 150 19.83 -0.54 -6.88
C GLN A 150 19.15 -1.75 -7.49
N ASN A 151 17.84 -1.69 -7.66
CA ASN A 151 17.04 -2.77 -8.18
C ASN A 151 16.18 -2.35 -9.37
N ILE A 152 16.07 -3.21 -10.37
CA ILE A 152 15.00 -3.15 -11.37
C ILE A 152 14.05 -4.30 -11.09
N VAL A 153 12.76 -4.00 -11.12
CA VAL A 153 11.69 -4.97 -10.89
C VAL A 153 10.76 -4.98 -12.08
N PHE A 154 10.48 -6.16 -12.58
CA PHE A 154 9.41 -6.40 -13.55
C PHE A 154 8.32 -7.24 -12.87
N GLN A 155 7.05 -6.85 -13.03
CA GLN A 155 5.91 -7.56 -12.46
C GLN A 155 4.80 -7.74 -13.50
N VAL A 156 4.22 -8.92 -13.52
CA VAL A 156 2.96 -9.20 -14.21
C VAL A 156 1.95 -9.68 -13.18
N CYS A 157 0.80 -9.04 -13.11
CA CYS A 157 -0.23 -9.40 -12.13
C CYS A 157 -1.65 -9.16 -12.68
N ASN A 158 -2.66 -9.64 -11.98
CA ASN A 158 -4.03 -9.26 -12.28
C ASN A 158 -4.20 -7.75 -12.13
N SER A 159 -4.98 -7.15 -13.00
CA SER A 159 -5.16 -5.69 -12.99
C SER A 159 -5.79 -5.18 -11.69
N PRO A 160 -5.23 -4.13 -11.07
CA PRO A 160 -5.84 -3.45 -9.93
C PRO A 160 -7.12 -2.69 -10.29
N LEU A 161 -7.40 -2.49 -11.59
CA LEU A 161 -8.59 -1.81 -12.11
C LEU A 161 -9.64 -2.80 -12.65
N SER A 162 -9.57 -4.07 -12.25
CA SER A 162 -10.40 -5.14 -12.81
C SER A 162 -11.87 -5.08 -12.39
N GLU A 163 -12.17 -4.54 -11.21
CA GLU A 163 -13.53 -4.54 -10.62
C GLU A 163 -14.24 -5.91 -10.73
N GLY A 164 -13.48 -7.01 -10.62
CA GLY A 164 -13.98 -8.37 -10.72
C GLY A 164 -14.03 -8.96 -12.13
N ILE A 165 -13.62 -8.21 -13.17
CA ILE A 165 -13.48 -8.72 -14.54
C ILE A 165 -12.24 -9.59 -14.63
N GLN A 166 -12.36 -10.72 -15.32
CA GLN A 166 -11.27 -11.68 -15.51
C GLN A 166 -10.50 -11.39 -16.79
N SER A 167 -9.28 -11.95 -16.87
CA SER A 167 -8.41 -11.91 -18.06
C SER A 167 -7.97 -10.50 -18.46
N ILE A 168 -7.76 -9.63 -17.47
CA ILE A 168 -7.12 -8.34 -17.62
C ILE A 168 -5.95 -8.22 -16.63
N TYR A 169 -4.85 -7.64 -17.10
CA TYR A 169 -3.57 -7.71 -16.42
C TYR A 169 -2.93 -6.33 -16.26
N ALA A 170 -1.93 -6.27 -15.39
CA ALA A 170 -1.02 -5.15 -15.28
C ALA A 170 0.41 -5.62 -15.52
N TYR A 171 1.17 -4.79 -16.25
CA TYR A 171 2.57 -4.99 -16.57
C TYR A 171 3.34 -3.81 -15.99
N ASN A 172 4.12 -4.07 -14.94
CA ASN A 172 4.75 -3.04 -14.15
C ASN A 172 6.26 -3.15 -14.27
N PHE A 173 6.91 -2.03 -14.45
CA PHE A 173 8.35 -1.90 -14.48
C PHE A 173 8.75 -0.82 -13.50
N ALA A 174 9.63 -1.13 -12.54
CA ALA A 174 10.08 -0.17 -11.56
C ALA A 174 11.59 -0.21 -11.37
N TRP A 175 12.13 0.93 -11.02
CA TRP A 175 13.46 1.09 -10.49
C TRP A 175 13.37 1.58 -9.04
N CYS A 176 13.92 0.77 -8.14
CA CYS A 176 14.08 1.09 -6.74
C CYS A 176 15.55 1.43 -6.51
N GLY A 177 15.85 2.70 -6.27
CA GLY A 177 17.22 3.20 -6.22
C GLY A 177 17.55 3.91 -4.91
N GLU A 178 18.81 3.85 -4.52
CA GLU A 178 19.41 4.69 -3.49
C GLU A 178 20.53 5.51 -4.13
N PHE A 179 20.22 6.77 -4.48
CA PHE A 179 21.21 7.68 -5.07
C PHE A 179 22.23 8.15 -4.06
N LEU A 180 21.76 8.42 -2.84
CA LEU A 180 22.54 8.88 -1.70
C LEU A 180 21.94 8.24 -0.44
N PRO A 181 22.69 8.10 0.66
CA PRO A 181 22.17 7.51 1.89
C PRO A 181 20.90 8.19 2.44
N TRP A 182 20.68 9.43 2.04
CA TRP A 182 19.53 10.23 2.44
C TRP A 182 18.49 10.42 1.31
N TRP A 183 18.69 9.84 0.10
CA TRP A 183 17.75 9.93 -1.02
C TRP A 183 17.54 8.58 -1.70
N LYS A 184 16.32 8.05 -1.52
CA LYS A 184 15.85 6.79 -2.12
C LYS A 184 14.70 7.08 -3.08
N THR A 185 14.52 6.21 -4.05
CA THR A 185 13.48 6.35 -5.08
C THR A 185 12.74 5.06 -5.33
N ILE A 186 11.45 5.18 -5.70
CA ILE A 186 10.63 4.12 -6.28
C ILE A 186 9.98 4.72 -7.51
N TRP A 187 10.60 4.57 -8.67
CA TRP A 187 10.09 5.08 -9.94
C TRP A 187 9.53 3.94 -10.76
N SER A 188 8.35 4.14 -11.36
CA SER A 188 7.73 3.10 -12.17
C SER A 188 7.05 3.62 -13.42
N VAL A 189 6.95 2.72 -14.40
CA VAL A 189 6.08 2.84 -15.56
C VAL A 189 5.18 1.61 -15.56
N ASN A 190 3.88 1.85 -15.57
CA ASN A 190 2.86 0.82 -15.41
C ASN A 190 1.90 0.84 -16.60
N PHE A 191 1.61 -0.31 -17.14
CA PHE A 191 0.63 -0.55 -18.18
C PHE A 191 -0.46 -1.41 -17.58
N VAL A 192 -1.64 -0.83 -17.36
CA VAL A 192 -2.72 -1.43 -16.59
C VAL A 192 -3.95 -1.52 -17.46
N GLU A 193 -4.44 -2.73 -17.70
CA GLU A 193 -5.73 -2.92 -18.36
C GLU A 193 -6.86 -2.56 -17.39
N ASP A 194 -7.78 -1.71 -17.82
CA ASP A 194 -8.96 -1.35 -17.04
C ASP A 194 -10.15 -2.31 -17.29
N ARG A 195 -11.24 -2.09 -16.57
CA ARG A 195 -12.49 -2.87 -16.72
C ARG A 195 -13.08 -2.82 -18.13
N ASN A 196 -12.74 -1.82 -18.93
CA ASN A 196 -13.17 -1.69 -20.31
C ASN A 196 -12.16 -2.29 -21.31
N LYS A 197 -11.14 -3.01 -20.81
CA LYS A 197 -10.02 -3.59 -21.58
C LYS A 197 -9.19 -2.56 -22.33
N ARG A 198 -9.16 -1.32 -21.84
CA ARG A 198 -8.28 -0.28 -22.35
C ARG A 198 -6.97 -0.32 -21.55
N MET A 199 -5.90 0.06 -22.19
CA MET A 199 -4.61 0.20 -21.53
C MET A 199 -4.49 1.62 -20.94
N VAL A 200 -4.34 1.70 -19.63
CA VAL A 200 -4.01 2.93 -18.90
C VAL A 200 -2.52 2.87 -18.53
N ASN A 201 -1.86 4.01 -18.58
CA ASN A 201 -0.47 4.17 -18.21
C ASN A 201 -0.33 5.02 -16.95
N TYR A 202 0.44 4.53 -15.99
CA TYR A 202 0.89 5.31 -14.85
C TYR A 202 2.40 5.50 -14.94
N ILE A 203 2.86 6.74 -14.79
CA ILE A 203 4.26 7.09 -14.61
C ILE A 203 4.38 7.67 -13.21
N ALA A 204 5.03 6.95 -12.31
CA ALA A 204 5.16 7.32 -10.92
C ALA A 204 6.62 7.59 -10.57
N LEU A 205 6.87 8.69 -9.88
CA LEU A 205 8.19 9.14 -9.42
C LEU A 205 8.15 9.37 -7.91
N GLY A 206 8.32 8.31 -7.13
CA GLY A 206 8.39 8.39 -5.68
C GLY A 206 9.80 8.73 -5.21
N ASN A 207 9.92 9.72 -4.34
CA ASN A 207 11.19 10.14 -3.76
C ASN A 207 11.06 10.22 -2.24
N HIS A 208 12.04 9.65 -1.56
CA HIS A 208 12.16 9.62 -0.11
C HIS A 208 13.46 10.26 0.30
N PHE A 209 13.34 11.28 1.11
CA PHE A 209 14.48 11.99 1.68
C PHE A 209 14.48 11.81 3.18
N GLN A 210 15.62 11.39 3.73
CA GLN A 210 15.75 11.16 5.17
C GLN A 210 17.05 11.77 5.69
N TRP A 211 16.91 12.70 6.62
CA TRP A 211 17.98 13.29 7.40
C TRP A 211 17.80 12.92 8.87
N ASP A 212 18.70 13.36 9.73
CA ASP A 212 18.59 13.11 11.16
C ASP A 212 17.26 13.66 11.72
N GLY A 213 16.37 12.73 12.09
CA GLY A 213 15.05 13.05 12.63
C GLY A 213 14.02 13.59 11.64
N LEU A 214 14.37 13.89 10.39
CA LEU A 214 13.45 14.42 9.37
C LEU A 214 13.30 13.45 8.20
N LEU A 215 12.06 13.09 7.88
CA LEU A 215 11.66 12.33 6.71
C LEU A 215 10.77 13.21 5.83
N PHE A 216 11.04 13.21 4.54
CA PHE A 216 10.23 13.87 3.54
C PHE A 216 10.01 12.95 2.33
N ASP A 217 8.75 12.57 2.10
CA ASP A 217 8.33 11.84 0.91
C ASP A 217 7.63 12.78 -0.05
N VAL A 218 7.93 12.65 -1.35
CA VAL A 218 7.20 13.31 -2.42
C VAL A 218 7.02 12.35 -3.59
N ASP A 219 5.76 12.13 -3.96
CA ASP A 219 5.35 11.30 -5.07
C ASP A 219 4.70 12.17 -6.14
N PHE A 220 5.13 11.98 -7.37
CA PHE A 220 4.45 12.48 -8.55
C PHE A 220 3.93 11.29 -9.34
N MET A 221 2.67 11.33 -9.76
CA MET A 221 2.06 10.31 -10.58
C MET A 221 1.28 10.91 -11.72
N ASN A 222 1.68 10.61 -12.95
CA ASN A 222 0.92 10.91 -14.15
C ASN A 222 0.03 9.71 -14.50
N ARG A 223 -1.23 9.98 -14.79
CA ARG A 223 -2.22 8.98 -15.20
C ARG A 223 -2.71 9.32 -16.60
N SER A 224 -2.70 8.34 -17.52
CA SER A 224 -3.11 8.60 -18.90
C SER A 224 -3.59 7.33 -19.59
N GLY A 225 -4.53 7.47 -20.50
CA GLY A 225 -4.94 6.40 -21.42
C GLY A 225 -4.25 6.50 -22.77
N PHE A 226 -3.97 5.37 -23.40
CA PHE A 226 -3.51 5.38 -24.79
C PHE A 226 -4.64 5.92 -25.70
N GLY A 227 -4.29 6.91 -26.54
CA GLY A 227 -5.27 7.64 -27.36
C GLY A 227 -5.73 8.96 -26.74
N GLN A 228 -5.36 9.26 -25.51
CA GLN A 228 -5.60 10.55 -24.89
C GLN A 228 -4.79 11.64 -25.58
N LYS A 229 -5.41 12.77 -25.91
CA LYS A 229 -4.74 13.86 -26.64
C LYS A 229 -3.55 14.45 -25.88
N LYS A 230 -3.68 14.60 -24.58
CA LYS A 230 -2.68 15.16 -23.69
C LYS A 230 -2.21 14.05 -22.74
N PHE A 231 -1.13 13.40 -23.09
CA PHE A 231 -0.64 12.22 -22.37
C PHE A 231 0.09 12.56 -21.06
N LEU A 232 0.79 13.67 -20.99
CA LEU A 232 1.53 14.08 -19.78
C LEU A 232 0.94 15.36 -19.18
N PHE A 233 1.00 15.45 -17.86
CA PHE A 233 0.61 16.62 -17.05
C PHE A 233 -0.84 17.10 -17.26
N SER A 234 -1.73 16.19 -17.58
CA SER A 234 -3.15 16.48 -17.68
C SER A 234 -3.91 15.88 -16.50
N ASP A 235 -3.65 14.62 -16.24
CA ASP A 235 -4.26 13.86 -15.16
C ASP A 235 -3.12 13.37 -14.26
N TYR A 236 -2.95 13.98 -13.09
CA TYR A 236 -1.81 13.70 -12.23
C TYR A 236 -2.11 13.90 -10.76
N SER A 237 -1.27 13.29 -9.92
CA SER A 237 -1.24 13.49 -8.47
C SER A 237 0.14 13.93 -8.04
N ILE A 238 0.19 14.86 -7.08
CA ILE A 238 1.38 15.19 -6.29
C ILE A 238 1.00 14.94 -4.84
N ILE A 239 1.76 14.07 -4.17
CA ILE A 239 1.47 13.66 -2.79
C ILE A 239 2.76 13.87 -2.00
N SER A 240 2.66 14.47 -0.83
CA SER A 240 3.82 14.67 0.03
C SER A 240 3.51 14.41 1.49
N LYS A 241 4.51 13.90 2.20
CA LYS A 241 4.46 13.62 3.63
C LYS A 241 5.77 14.06 4.27
N ILE A 242 5.66 14.74 5.41
CA ILE A 242 6.80 15.13 6.23
C ILE A 242 6.60 14.54 7.63
N ILE A 243 7.63 13.92 8.18
CA ILE A 243 7.66 13.46 9.56
C ILE A 243 8.91 14.02 10.23
N TRP A 244 8.72 14.76 11.29
CA TRP A 244 9.80 15.22 12.14
C TRP A 244 9.78 14.47 13.47
N SER A 245 10.83 13.68 13.73
CA SER A 245 10.98 12.84 14.91
C SER A 245 11.83 13.54 15.97
N VAL A 246 11.26 13.77 17.15
CA VAL A 246 11.94 14.39 18.30
C VAL A 246 11.68 13.58 19.56
N GLY A 247 12.71 12.92 20.07
CA GLY A 247 12.56 12.01 21.21
C GLY A 247 11.53 10.93 20.92
N ASN A 248 10.50 10.85 21.74
CA ASN A 248 9.38 9.90 21.59
C ASN A 248 8.18 10.47 20.81
N TRP A 249 8.37 11.54 20.06
CA TRP A 249 7.31 12.21 19.30
C TRP A 249 7.62 12.22 17.82
N ASN A 250 6.58 12.09 17.00
CA ASN A 250 6.60 12.48 15.60
C ASN A 250 5.61 13.63 15.39
N ILE A 251 6.04 14.65 14.68
CA ILE A 251 5.19 15.69 14.11
C ILE A 251 5.03 15.35 12.64
N CYS A 252 3.80 15.11 12.21
CA CYS A 252 3.49 14.65 10.88
C CYS A 252 2.69 15.71 10.12
N THR A 253 3.01 15.91 8.85
CA THR A 253 2.18 16.68 7.92
C THR A 253 2.05 15.92 6.61
N LYS A 254 0.91 16.07 5.96
CA LYS A 254 0.65 15.48 4.65
C LYS A 254 -0.18 16.47 3.82
N PHE A 255 0.14 16.57 2.52
CA PHE A 255 -0.66 17.31 1.58
C PHE A 255 -0.58 16.66 0.21
N GLY A 256 -1.64 16.83 -0.56
CA GLY A 256 -1.73 16.35 -1.91
C GLY A 256 -2.56 17.24 -2.79
N TYR A 257 -2.23 17.18 -4.06
CA TYR A 257 -2.96 17.81 -5.14
C TYR A 257 -3.16 16.80 -6.26
N GLU A 258 -4.39 16.58 -6.66
CA GLU A 258 -4.76 15.61 -7.68
C GLU A 258 -5.71 16.25 -8.67
N ALA A 259 -5.41 16.14 -9.96
CA ALA A 259 -6.17 16.77 -11.01
C ALA A 259 -6.53 15.79 -12.13
N ASN A 260 -7.70 15.97 -12.72
CA ASN A 260 -8.09 15.49 -14.03
C ASN A 260 -8.53 16.69 -14.87
N ASP A 261 -7.54 17.39 -15.45
CA ASP A 261 -7.75 18.59 -16.29
C ASP A 261 -8.26 18.22 -17.68
N SER A 262 -8.03 17.00 -18.11
CA SER A 262 -8.33 16.60 -19.47
C SER A 262 -9.82 16.52 -19.77
N GLY A 263 -10.60 16.08 -18.80
CA GLY A 263 -11.97 15.63 -19.06
C GLY A 263 -12.02 14.58 -20.18
N ASN A 264 -10.86 13.95 -20.51
CA ASN A 264 -10.73 13.04 -21.64
C ASN A 264 -11.56 11.79 -21.45
N VAL A 265 -12.33 11.48 -22.49
CA VAL A 265 -13.13 10.26 -22.59
C VAL A 265 -12.78 9.54 -23.90
N ASP A 266 -13.00 8.24 -23.93
CA ASP A 266 -12.88 7.45 -25.17
C ASP A 266 -14.09 7.68 -26.12
N SER A 267 -14.13 6.95 -27.23
CA SER A 267 -15.22 7.02 -28.21
C SER A 267 -16.58 6.65 -27.64
N ASP A 268 -16.62 5.89 -26.55
CA ASP A 268 -17.83 5.39 -25.91
C ASP A 268 -18.24 6.27 -24.70
N GLY A 269 -17.47 7.35 -24.44
CA GLY A 269 -17.73 8.29 -23.35
C GLY A 269 -17.19 7.89 -21.99
N ASN A 270 -16.33 6.84 -21.91
CA ASN A 270 -15.75 6.44 -20.65
C ASN A 270 -14.49 7.26 -20.34
N ALA A 271 -14.37 7.73 -19.13
CA ALA A 271 -13.17 8.45 -18.67
C ALA A 271 -11.91 7.56 -18.77
N TYR A 272 -10.79 8.16 -19.19
CA TYR A 272 -9.48 7.47 -19.15
C TYR A 272 -8.91 7.42 -17.74
N ASP A 273 -9.04 8.49 -16.98
CA ASP A 273 -8.69 8.49 -15.56
C ASP A 273 -9.87 7.94 -14.76
N LEU A 274 -9.66 6.80 -14.09
CA LEU A 274 -10.66 6.14 -13.25
C LEU A 274 -10.50 6.51 -11.77
N VAL A 275 -9.53 7.36 -11.46
CA VAL A 275 -9.14 7.69 -10.09
C VAL A 275 -9.71 9.03 -9.66
N ILE A 276 -9.58 10.04 -10.51
CA ILE A 276 -10.12 11.38 -10.30
C ILE A 276 -11.21 11.65 -11.33
N ALA A 277 -12.34 12.17 -10.89
CA ALA A 277 -13.46 12.48 -11.79
C ALA A 277 -13.03 13.51 -12.86
N PRO A 278 -13.48 13.32 -14.13
CA PRO A 278 -13.12 14.24 -15.20
C PRO A 278 -13.45 15.70 -14.90
N GLY A 279 -12.48 16.59 -15.13
CA GLY A 279 -12.65 18.03 -14.96
C GLY A 279 -12.64 18.49 -13.50
N THR A 280 -12.08 17.71 -12.57
CA THR A 280 -11.99 18.04 -11.15
C THR A 280 -10.55 18.25 -10.70
N GLU A 281 -10.42 19.08 -9.66
CA GLU A 281 -9.20 19.27 -8.89
C GLU A 281 -9.48 18.92 -7.42
N TYR A 282 -8.63 18.08 -6.86
CA TYR A 282 -8.72 17.62 -5.49
C TYR A 282 -7.47 18.05 -4.72
N PHE A 283 -7.68 18.78 -3.64
CA PHE A 283 -6.63 19.20 -2.72
C PHE A 283 -6.94 18.73 -1.32
N TYR A 284 -5.96 18.19 -0.63
CA TYR A 284 -6.08 17.82 0.78
C TYR A 284 -4.82 18.17 1.56
N ALA A 285 -5.00 18.38 2.86
CA ALA A 285 -3.93 18.62 3.80
C ALA A 285 -4.24 17.99 5.15
N GLY A 286 -3.21 17.60 5.87
CA GLY A 286 -3.32 17.06 7.22
C GLY A 286 -2.10 17.35 8.07
N ALA A 287 -2.31 17.35 9.38
CA ALA A 287 -1.26 17.46 10.38
C ALA A 287 -1.57 16.53 11.56
N GLY A 288 -0.54 16.00 12.19
CA GLY A 288 -0.71 15.06 13.30
C GLY A 288 0.47 15.00 14.23
N LEU A 289 0.19 14.46 15.41
CA LEU A 289 1.18 14.13 16.42
C LEU A 289 1.08 12.63 16.73
N GLU A 290 2.21 11.98 16.83
CA GLU A 290 2.32 10.62 17.34
C GLU A 290 3.23 10.62 18.58
N TRP A 291 2.83 9.89 19.59
CA TRP A 291 3.61 9.69 20.81
C TRP A 291 3.86 8.21 21.04
N PHE A 292 5.12 7.86 21.34
CA PHE A 292 5.62 6.50 21.52
C PHE A 292 6.06 6.27 22.97
N PRO A 293 5.16 6.07 23.93
CA PRO A 293 5.49 5.99 25.34
C PRO A 293 6.31 4.76 25.74
N LEU A 294 6.17 3.64 24.99
CA LEU A 294 6.81 2.36 25.32
C LEU A 294 7.93 1.98 24.34
N GLY A 295 7.98 2.62 23.19
CA GLY A 295 8.89 2.32 22.10
C GLY A 295 8.22 2.49 20.74
N ARG A 296 9.00 2.82 19.71
CA ARG A 296 8.45 3.24 18.40
C ARG A 296 7.68 2.17 17.67
N ASP A 297 7.97 0.91 17.89
CA ASP A 297 7.46 -0.16 17.02
C ASP A 297 6.27 -0.92 17.59
N ASN A 298 5.98 -0.81 18.87
CA ASN A 298 4.97 -1.64 19.52
C ASN A 298 3.75 -0.90 20.06
N PHE A 299 3.87 0.41 20.28
CA PHE A 299 2.78 1.20 20.84
C PHE A 299 2.91 2.68 20.52
N ARG A 300 1.87 3.29 19.94
CA ARG A 300 1.77 4.73 19.74
C ARG A 300 0.36 5.25 19.98
N LEU A 301 0.28 6.45 20.51
CA LEU A 301 -0.91 7.28 20.54
C LEU A 301 -0.81 8.31 19.41
N HIS A 302 -1.93 8.66 18.79
CA HIS A 302 -1.95 9.69 17.76
C HIS A 302 -3.12 10.65 17.91
N ALA A 303 -2.89 11.86 17.43
CA ALA A 303 -3.90 12.89 17.23
C ALA A 303 -3.66 13.48 15.84
N VAL A 304 -4.61 13.37 14.93
CA VAL A 304 -4.47 13.75 13.52
C VAL A 304 -5.68 14.55 13.09
N TRP A 305 -5.43 15.65 12.37
CA TRP A 305 -6.41 16.39 11.62
C TRP A 305 -6.10 16.30 10.13
N TYR A 306 -7.13 16.14 9.31
CA TYR A 306 -7.02 16.27 7.86
C TYR A 306 -8.31 16.81 7.26
N GLY A 307 -8.18 17.48 6.12
CA GLY A 307 -9.31 18.07 5.40
C GLY A 307 -9.05 18.11 3.89
N ASP A 308 -10.14 18.26 3.13
CA ASP A 308 -10.11 18.36 1.68
C ASP A 308 -11.05 19.47 1.17
N ASN A 309 -10.92 19.77 -0.13
CA ASN A 309 -11.75 20.77 -0.80
C ASN A 309 -12.98 20.20 -1.52
N ASP A 310 -13.06 18.89 -1.69
CA ASP A 310 -14.14 18.23 -2.45
C ASP A 310 -15.43 18.21 -1.62
N LEU A 311 -15.39 17.59 -0.45
CA LEU A 311 -16.52 17.55 0.49
C LEU A 311 -16.45 18.66 1.53
N HIS A 312 -15.46 19.54 1.47
CA HIS A 312 -15.12 20.46 2.57
C HIS A 312 -15.00 19.73 3.89
N LEU A 313 -14.40 18.55 3.81
CA LEU A 313 -14.25 17.62 4.91
C LEU A 313 -13.22 18.14 5.90
N ASN A 314 -13.53 18.02 7.18
CA ASN A 314 -12.55 18.11 8.27
C ASN A 314 -12.71 16.89 9.16
N ASN A 315 -11.66 16.12 9.28
CA ASN A 315 -11.60 14.95 10.15
C ASN A 315 -10.62 15.18 11.29
N ILE A 316 -10.98 14.70 12.46
CA ILE A 316 -10.12 14.66 13.63
C ILE A 316 -10.11 13.24 14.17
N ASP A 317 -8.94 12.66 14.27
CA ASP A 317 -8.73 11.32 14.79
C ASP A 317 -7.87 11.37 16.06
N PHE A 318 -8.35 10.71 17.12
CA PHE A 318 -7.56 10.42 18.32
C PHE A 318 -7.54 8.91 18.50
N GLY A 319 -6.36 8.30 18.51
CA GLY A 319 -6.33 6.86 18.52
C GLY A 319 -5.06 6.24 19.07
N ILE A 320 -5.07 4.94 19.02
CA ILE A 320 -4.04 4.06 19.55
C ILE A 320 -3.68 3.02 18.47
N THR A 321 -2.39 2.84 18.26
CA THR A 321 -1.85 1.76 17.42
C THR A 321 -0.95 0.89 18.30
N TRP A 322 -1.10 -0.44 18.20
CA TRP A 322 -0.23 -1.35 18.94
C TRP A 322 0.05 -2.62 18.14
N LYS A 323 1.16 -3.24 18.46
CA LYS A 323 1.65 -4.46 17.83
C LYS A 323 1.96 -5.50 18.91
N ILE A 324 1.49 -6.72 18.71
CA ILE A 324 1.75 -7.86 19.57
C ILE A 324 2.62 -8.85 18.80
N ASP A 325 3.87 -9.02 19.22
CA ASP A 325 4.74 -10.07 18.72
C ASP A 325 4.48 -11.37 19.49
N VAL A 326 3.91 -12.37 18.79
CA VAL A 326 3.51 -13.64 19.40
C VAL A 326 4.73 -14.51 19.74
N LEU A 327 5.82 -14.39 19.00
CA LEU A 327 7.04 -15.20 19.21
C LEU A 327 7.96 -14.60 20.28
N GLY A 328 7.64 -13.41 20.77
CA GLY A 328 8.43 -12.76 21.81
C GLY A 328 9.88 -12.44 21.41
N LYS A 329 10.17 -12.41 20.10
CA LYS A 329 11.52 -12.08 19.60
C LYS A 329 11.84 -10.58 19.65
N TRP A 330 10.96 -9.81 20.25
CA TRP A 330 11.23 -8.40 20.55
C TRP A 330 12.23 -8.31 21.69
N ALA A 331 13.49 -8.46 21.35
CA ALA A 331 14.60 -8.19 22.23
C ALA A 331 14.64 -6.68 22.53
N GLY A 332 14.02 -6.28 23.63
CA GLY A 332 14.03 -4.89 24.05
C GLY A 332 12.98 -4.55 25.12
N LEU A 333 12.82 -5.41 26.12
CA LEU A 333 12.39 -5.01 27.47
C LEU A 333 13.55 -5.16 28.41
#